data_a2f771626c172bf79e191c64dbe03017
#
_entry.id   a2f771626c172bf79e191c64dbe03017
#
_cell.length_a   1.000
_cell.length_b   1.000
_cell.length_c   1.000
_cell.angle_alpha   90.00
_cell.angle_beta   90.00
_cell.angle_gamma   90.00
#
_symmetry.space_group_name_H-M   'P 1'
#
loop_
_entity.id
_entity.type
_entity.pdbx_description
1 polymer ?
#
loop_
_entity_poly.entity_id
_entity_poly.type
_entity_poly.pdbx_seq_one_letter_code
_entity_poly.pdbx_strand_id
1 'polypeptide(L)'
;MNLMSNQNFNALKPGEINLSLIPVDWPLTPLGENKNPYKAGWQNKPFTVKDISHEIEENVCKAVGLLGGPVYNEPYGFVWVDIDGPTVYEKIKELSNATVDEALPPTLTICSGREGRERKLYKAPKKIWDKFIRNKYCWHAEGNHEKLEVLWKRHQGVLMGAHPNTDGYYTKENEDFTFIDKIPDLPSWLLTEIVIKNKKQGTPKEETTRVFGPNFAINSFISIERTMQEAVEAMWALPPETADDYDHWITIGQSLHSVDDTLLDSWDEWSKQSSKYKDGECHRRWLSFSKAGGRGIGSLFHLAKENGWQADQSYKGLSVDDTLLEY
;
A
#
# COMPACT_ATOMS: atom_id res chain seq x y z
N MET A 1 -30.68 11.61 -17.62
CA MET A 1 -29.69 12.67 -17.92
C MET A 1 -29.24 13.24 -16.58
N ASN A 2 -28.17 12.71 -16.01
CA ASN A 2 -27.59 13.24 -14.78
C ASN A 2 -26.72 14.44 -15.18
N LEU A 3 -27.16 15.64 -14.79
CA LEU A 3 -26.34 16.83 -14.79
C LEU A 3 -25.24 16.64 -13.72
N MET A 4 -24.11 16.05 -14.11
CA MET A 4 -22.91 16.11 -13.29
C MET A 4 -22.46 17.58 -13.29
N SER A 5 -22.62 18.22 -12.13
CA SER A 5 -22.10 19.57 -11.90
C SER A 5 -20.58 19.55 -12.10
N ASN A 6 -20.07 20.43 -12.94
CA ASN A 6 -18.64 20.73 -13.08
C ASN A 6 -18.11 21.27 -11.74
N GLN A 7 -17.67 20.38 -10.87
CA GLN A 7 -17.12 20.75 -9.55
C GLN A 7 -15.60 20.85 -9.71
N ASN A 8 -15.06 22.01 -9.37
CA ASN A 8 -13.65 22.36 -9.56
C ASN A 8 -12.91 22.29 -8.21
N PHE A 9 -11.94 21.37 -8.05
CA PHE A 9 -11.06 21.31 -6.87
C PHE A 9 -10.25 22.59 -6.65
N ASN A 10 -10.06 23.42 -7.69
CA ASN A 10 -9.39 24.71 -7.58
C ASN A 10 -10.14 25.73 -6.70
N ALA A 11 -11.35 25.40 -6.24
CA ALA A 11 -12.15 26.25 -5.35
C ALA A 11 -11.90 26.00 -3.85
N LEU A 12 -11.09 25.01 -3.47
CA LEU A 12 -10.82 24.73 -2.06
C LEU A 12 -9.96 25.82 -1.42
N LYS A 13 -10.52 26.47 -0.41
CA LYS A 13 -9.78 27.37 0.48
C LYS A 13 -8.96 26.57 1.49
N PRO A 14 -7.87 27.14 2.01
CA PRO A 14 -7.09 26.49 3.07
C PRO A 14 -8.00 26.07 4.24
N GLY A 15 -7.90 24.83 4.66
CA GLY A 15 -8.66 24.26 5.77
C GLY A 15 -10.14 23.93 5.50
N GLU A 16 -10.66 24.26 4.33
CA GLU A 16 -12.03 23.94 3.96
C GLU A 16 -12.23 22.44 3.73
N ILE A 17 -13.36 21.90 4.17
CA ILE A 17 -13.84 20.57 3.80
C ILE A 17 -15.08 20.74 2.94
N ASN A 18 -14.98 20.39 1.67
CA ASN A 18 -16.10 20.42 0.73
C ASN A 18 -16.28 19.03 0.10
N LEU A 19 -17.09 18.21 0.73
CA LEU A 19 -17.34 16.82 0.30
C LEU A 19 -18.04 16.73 -1.07
N SER A 20 -18.71 17.79 -1.52
CA SER A 20 -19.37 17.79 -2.83
C SER A 20 -18.41 17.72 -4.00
N LEU A 21 -17.12 18.02 -3.77
CA LEU A 21 -16.03 17.93 -4.76
C LEU A 21 -15.48 16.50 -4.91
N ILE A 22 -15.79 15.59 -3.98
CA ILE A 22 -15.23 14.24 -3.97
C ILE A 22 -16.17 13.29 -4.70
N PRO A 23 -15.69 12.52 -5.69
CA PRO A 23 -16.47 11.44 -6.29
C PRO A 23 -16.91 10.42 -5.23
N VAL A 24 -18.16 9.93 -5.35
CA VAL A 24 -18.80 9.11 -4.31
C VAL A 24 -18.16 7.75 -4.05
N ASP A 25 -17.40 7.26 -5.00
CA ASP A 25 -16.71 5.96 -5.03
C ASP A 25 -15.23 6.04 -4.61
N TRP A 26 -14.75 7.24 -4.27
CA TRP A 26 -13.39 7.39 -3.77
C TRP A 26 -13.21 6.76 -2.39
N PRO A 27 -12.12 5.97 -2.18
CA PRO A 27 -11.84 5.32 -0.91
C PRO A 27 -11.29 6.32 0.12
N LEU A 28 -12.13 6.83 0.99
CA LEU A 28 -11.81 7.89 1.95
C LEU A 28 -11.44 7.33 3.33
N THR A 29 -10.82 8.20 4.15
CA THR A 29 -10.63 7.97 5.58
C THR A 29 -10.76 9.29 6.36
N PRO A 30 -11.47 9.31 7.50
CA PRO A 30 -11.54 10.50 8.34
C PRO A 30 -10.24 10.67 9.14
N LEU A 31 -9.79 11.92 9.24
CA LEU A 31 -8.56 12.30 9.92
C LEU A 31 -8.86 13.27 11.07
N GLY A 32 -8.21 13.05 12.22
CA GLY A 32 -8.25 13.97 13.36
C GLY A 32 -7.33 15.18 13.22
N GLU A 33 -7.21 15.99 14.27
CA GLU A 33 -6.43 17.23 14.32
C GLU A 33 -4.97 17.06 13.88
N ASN A 34 -4.34 15.94 14.21
CA ASN A 34 -2.96 15.63 13.84
C ASN A 34 -2.86 14.92 12.46
N LYS A 35 -3.88 15.04 11.60
CA LYS A 35 -3.95 14.37 10.28
C LYS A 35 -3.74 12.86 10.33
N ASN A 36 -3.96 12.23 11.47
CA ASN A 36 -3.90 10.79 11.65
C ASN A 36 -5.31 10.19 11.54
N PRO A 37 -5.47 9.09 10.78
CA PRO A 37 -6.70 8.33 10.81
C PRO A 37 -6.95 7.80 12.23
N TYR A 38 -8.17 7.98 12.74
CA TYR A 38 -8.55 7.56 14.09
C TYR A 38 -9.50 6.36 14.11
N LYS A 39 -10.01 5.95 12.96
CA LYS A 39 -10.86 4.75 12.85
C LYS A 39 -9.99 3.51 12.73
N ALA A 40 -10.30 2.49 13.53
CA ALA A 40 -9.62 1.20 13.44
C ALA A 40 -9.86 0.54 12.07
N GLY A 41 -8.82 -0.10 11.51
CA GLY A 41 -8.91 -0.82 10.25
C GLY A 41 -9.04 0.07 8.99
N TRP A 42 -8.84 1.38 9.12
CA TRP A 42 -8.97 2.34 8.02
C TRP A 42 -8.17 1.96 6.76
N GLN A 43 -7.04 1.27 6.91
CA GLN A 43 -6.17 0.86 5.81
C GLN A 43 -6.83 -0.12 4.83
N ASN A 44 -7.82 -0.88 5.30
CA ASN A 44 -8.47 -1.95 4.55
C ASN A 44 -9.97 -1.73 4.39
N LYS A 45 -10.53 -0.75 5.13
CA LYS A 45 -11.97 -0.44 5.12
C LYS A 45 -12.16 1.03 4.77
N PRO A 46 -12.31 1.38 3.48
CA PRO A 46 -12.55 2.74 3.07
C PRO A 46 -13.91 3.23 3.59
N PHE A 47 -13.98 4.53 3.82
CA PHE A 47 -15.20 5.26 4.19
C PHE A 47 -15.78 5.92 2.94
N THR A 48 -17.08 6.03 2.87
CA THR A 48 -17.78 6.77 1.83
C THR A 48 -17.90 8.26 2.18
N VAL A 49 -18.25 9.09 1.21
CA VAL A 49 -18.58 10.51 1.44
C VAL A 49 -19.63 10.67 2.53
N LYS A 50 -20.64 9.78 2.59
CA LYS A 50 -21.69 9.80 3.61
C LYS A 50 -21.13 9.50 5.02
N ASP A 51 -20.24 8.52 5.13
CA ASP A 51 -19.61 8.20 6.41
C ASP A 51 -18.76 9.37 6.91
N ILE A 52 -18.01 10.03 6.01
CA ILE A 52 -17.23 11.22 6.34
C ILE A 52 -18.12 12.39 6.77
N SER A 53 -19.27 12.61 6.10
CA SER A 53 -20.22 13.65 6.49
C SER A 53 -20.68 13.50 7.95
N HIS A 54 -21.02 12.28 8.35
CA HIS A 54 -21.41 11.99 9.73
C HIS A 54 -20.28 12.30 10.74
N GLU A 55 -19.03 11.92 10.42
CA GLU A 55 -17.88 12.21 11.29
C GLU A 55 -17.58 13.73 11.41
N ILE A 56 -17.92 14.51 10.38
CA ILE A 56 -17.82 15.98 10.42
C ILE A 56 -18.91 16.58 11.31
N GLU A 57 -20.15 16.10 11.20
CA GLU A 57 -21.29 16.51 12.03
C GLU A 57 -21.00 16.27 13.53
N GLU A 58 -20.37 15.16 13.87
CA GLU A 58 -19.89 14.84 15.22
C GLU A 58 -18.63 15.64 15.65
N ASN A 59 -18.15 16.54 14.79
CA ASN A 59 -16.99 17.39 15.01
C ASN A 59 -15.67 16.64 15.32
N VAL A 60 -15.55 15.38 14.92
CA VAL A 60 -14.38 14.53 15.13
C VAL A 60 -13.45 14.57 13.92
N CYS A 61 -14.00 14.57 12.70
CA CYS A 61 -13.24 14.66 11.47
C CYS A 61 -12.77 16.10 11.22
N LYS A 62 -11.47 16.33 11.14
CA LYS A 62 -10.83 17.64 10.88
C LYS A 62 -10.20 17.74 9.50
N ALA A 63 -9.93 16.61 8.87
CA ALA A 63 -9.43 16.53 7.51
C ALA A 63 -9.88 15.21 6.86
N VAL A 64 -9.87 15.16 5.55
CA VAL A 64 -10.26 13.99 4.76
C VAL A 64 -9.06 13.46 4.00
N GLY A 65 -8.74 12.19 4.19
CA GLY A 65 -7.72 11.47 3.45
C GLY A 65 -8.30 10.60 2.34
N LEU A 66 -7.55 10.41 1.26
CA LEU A 66 -7.84 9.45 0.20
C LEU A 66 -6.82 8.31 0.30
N LEU A 67 -7.31 7.07 0.32
CA LEU A 67 -6.47 5.88 0.41
C LEU A 67 -5.71 5.64 -0.89
N GLY A 68 -4.44 5.27 -0.77
CA GLY A 68 -3.67 4.67 -1.86
C GLY A 68 -4.00 3.19 -2.02
N GLY A 69 -3.69 2.65 -3.21
CA GLY A 69 -3.92 1.26 -3.54
C GLY A 69 -5.07 1.05 -4.52
N PRO A 70 -5.45 -0.22 -4.79
CA PRO A 70 -6.54 -0.56 -5.68
C PRO A 70 -7.86 0.10 -5.30
N VAL A 71 -8.58 0.62 -6.29
CA VAL A 71 -9.95 1.10 -6.12
C VAL A 71 -10.91 -0.05 -6.42
N TYR A 72 -11.93 -0.22 -5.59
CA TYR A 72 -12.88 -1.33 -5.71
C TYR A 72 -13.61 -1.29 -7.05
N ASN A 73 -13.65 -2.42 -7.76
CA ASN A 73 -14.22 -2.61 -9.09
C ASN A 73 -13.62 -1.75 -10.21
N GLU A 74 -12.49 -1.05 -9.98
CA GLU A 74 -11.84 -0.23 -10.98
C GLU A 74 -10.57 -0.90 -11.54
N PRO A 75 -10.22 -0.68 -12.83
CA PRO A 75 -9.01 -1.21 -13.43
C PRO A 75 -7.75 -0.40 -13.05
N TYR A 76 -7.84 0.45 -12.04
CA TYR A 76 -6.75 1.28 -11.53
C TYR A 76 -6.78 1.34 -9.99
N GLY A 77 -5.69 1.84 -9.44
CA GLY A 77 -5.57 2.24 -8.04
C GLY A 77 -4.97 3.62 -7.91
N PHE A 78 -5.05 4.24 -6.74
CA PHE A 78 -4.45 5.54 -6.45
C PHE A 78 -3.03 5.41 -5.90
N VAL A 79 -2.15 6.27 -6.39
CA VAL A 79 -0.76 6.43 -5.93
C VAL A 79 -0.54 7.89 -5.55
N TRP A 80 -0.08 8.11 -4.33
CA TRP A 80 0.36 9.42 -3.90
C TRP A 80 1.86 9.58 -4.09
N VAL A 81 2.26 10.68 -4.70
CA VAL A 81 3.64 11.14 -4.79
C VAL A 81 3.79 12.33 -3.85
N ASP A 82 4.50 12.14 -2.75
CA ASP A 82 4.67 13.12 -1.67
C ASP A 82 6.04 13.79 -1.80
N ILE A 83 6.04 15.10 -2.00
CA ILE A 83 7.23 15.95 -2.09
C ILE A 83 7.36 16.66 -0.74
N ASP A 84 8.33 16.23 0.08
CA ASP A 84 8.50 16.69 1.45
C ASP A 84 9.66 17.69 1.59
N GLY A 85 9.63 18.75 0.77
CA GLY A 85 10.55 19.86 0.85
C GLY A 85 11.19 20.28 -0.47
N PRO A 86 11.77 21.49 -0.56
CA PRO A 86 12.25 22.10 -1.80
C PRO A 86 13.44 21.37 -2.44
N THR A 87 14.32 20.73 -1.67
CA THR A 87 15.48 20.00 -2.24
C THR A 87 15.07 18.72 -2.96
N VAL A 88 13.84 18.26 -2.77
CA VAL A 88 13.28 17.09 -3.47
C VAL A 88 13.14 17.36 -4.97
N TYR A 89 12.95 18.59 -5.38
CA TYR A 89 12.86 18.93 -6.81
C TYR A 89 14.16 18.63 -7.57
N GLU A 90 15.32 18.85 -6.95
CA GLU A 90 16.61 18.45 -7.55
C GLU A 90 16.75 16.92 -7.58
N LYS A 91 16.30 16.23 -6.54
CA LYS A 91 16.26 14.76 -6.54
C LYS A 91 15.36 14.20 -7.64
N ILE A 92 14.22 14.83 -7.94
CA ILE A 92 13.35 14.43 -9.05
C ILE A 92 14.08 14.59 -10.39
N LYS A 93 14.76 15.72 -10.63
CA LYS A 93 15.56 15.94 -11.84
C LYS A 93 16.66 14.89 -12.00
N GLU A 94 17.38 14.60 -10.91
CA GLU A 94 18.43 13.56 -10.89
C GLU A 94 17.87 12.19 -11.29
N LEU A 95 16.76 11.76 -10.70
CA LEU A 95 16.19 10.44 -10.92
C LEU A 95 15.50 10.31 -12.29
N SER A 96 14.83 11.36 -12.75
CA SER A 96 14.07 11.36 -13.99
C SER A 96 14.90 11.73 -15.22
N ASN A 97 16.01 12.42 -15.03
CA ASN A 97 16.80 13.08 -16.07
C ASN A 97 15.96 14.05 -16.93
N ALA A 98 14.99 14.74 -16.30
CA ALA A 98 14.07 15.68 -16.93
C ALA A 98 13.80 16.87 -16.01
N THR A 99 13.18 17.94 -16.50
CA THR A 99 12.66 19.00 -15.65
C THR A 99 11.55 18.47 -14.74
N VAL A 100 11.23 19.17 -13.65
CA VAL A 100 10.18 18.72 -12.71
C VAL A 100 8.81 18.62 -13.39
N ASP A 101 8.47 19.59 -14.24
CA ASP A 101 7.19 19.65 -14.95
C ASP A 101 7.06 18.53 -15.99
N GLU A 102 8.16 18.12 -16.63
CA GLU A 102 8.19 16.96 -17.54
C GLU A 102 8.15 15.65 -16.75
N ALA A 103 8.86 15.59 -15.60
CA ALA A 103 8.93 14.40 -14.77
C ALA A 103 7.61 14.10 -14.06
N LEU A 104 6.92 15.12 -13.58
CA LEU A 104 5.66 15.02 -12.84
C LEU A 104 4.55 15.80 -13.59
N PRO A 105 3.92 15.19 -14.59
CA PRO A 105 2.84 15.81 -15.32
C PRO A 105 1.74 16.39 -14.41
N PRO A 106 1.06 17.46 -14.82
CA PRO A 106 -0.02 18.07 -14.08
C PRO A 106 -1.04 17.04 -13.59
N THR A 107 -1.41 17.12 -12.32
CA THR A 107 -2.38 16.23 -11.68
C THR A 107 -2.95 16.91 -10.43
N LEU A 108 -3.96 16.32 -9.80
CA LEU A 108 -4.48 16.81 -8.52
C LEU A 108 -3.33 16.95 -7.51
N THR A 109 -3.02 18.20 -7.17
CA THR A 109 -1.92 18.56 -6.29
C THR A 109 -2.46 19.24 -5.05
N ILE A 110 -2.18 18.65 -3.88
CA ILE A 110 -2.57 19.16 -2.56
C ILE A 110 -1.37 19.78 -1.88
N CYS A 111 -1.53 21.03 -1.49
CA CYS A 111 -0.52 21.80 -0.75
C CYS A 111 -0.92 21.94 0.71
N SER A 112 0.07 22.01 1.60
CA SER A 112 -0.14 22.19 3.05
C SER A 112 0.22 23.60 3.55
N GLY A 113 0.52 24.54 2.66
CA GLY A 113 1.00 25.89 3.01
C GLY A 113 2.46 25.96 3.45
N ARG A 114 3.19 24.84 3.49
CA ARG A 114 4.63 24.80 3.77
C ARG A 114 5.42 24.82 2.46
N GLU A 115 6.49 25.59 2.42
CA GLU A 115 7.32 25.78 1.24
C GLU A 115 7.84 24.42 0.69
N GLY A 116 7.73 24.21 -0.62
CA GLY A 116 8.21 23.02 -1.33
C GLY A 116 7.55 21.72 -0.92
N ARG A 117 6.42 21.78 -0.21
CA ARG A 117 5.69 20.57 0.24
C ARG A 117 4.36 20.47 -0.46
N GLU A 118 4.28 19.50 -1.33
CA GLU A 118 3.07 19.18 -2.09
C GLU A 118 2.91 17.68 -2.28
N ARG A 119 1.69 17.29 -2.54
CA ARG A 119 1.33 15.88 -2.76
C ARG A 119 0.51 15.75 -4.02
N LYS A 120 0.95 14.89 -4.91
CA LYS A 120 0.37 14.68 -6.24
C LYS A 120 -0.30 13.32 -6.33
N LEU A 121 -1.51 13.29 -6.89
CA LEU A 121 -2.28 12.05 -7.09
C LEU A 121 -2.09 11.52 -8.51
N TYR A 122 -1.76 10.24 -8.64
CA TYR A 122 -1.66 9.53 -9.92
C TYR A 122 -2.47 8.23 -9.88
N LYS A 123 -2.76 7.66 -11.05
CA LYS A 123 -3.33 6.33 -11.19
C LYS A 123 -2.24 5.28 -11.42
N ALA A 124 -2.44 4.11 -10.85
CA ALA A 124 -1.70 2.91 -11.18
C ALA A 124 -2.66 1.95 -11.90
N PRO A 125 -2.55 1.77 -13.23
CA PRO A 125 -3.32 0.75 -13.93
C PRO A 125 -3.05 -0.65 -13.38
N LYS A 126 -4.07 -1.52 -13.40
CA LYS A 126 -3.99 -2.89 -12.83
C LYS A 126 -2.77 -3.68 -13.33
N LYS A 127 -2.35 -3.46 -14.57
CA LYS A 127 -1.18 -4.13 -15.18
C LYS A 127 0.18 -3.84 -14.51
N ILE A 128 0.25 -2.81 -13.63
CA ILE A 128 1.49 -2.46 -12.91
C ILE A 128 1.40 -2.71 -11.40
N TRP A 129 0.29 -3.22 -10.87
CA TRP A 129 0.13 -3.42 -9.43
C TRP A 129 1.16 -4.40 -8.84
N ASP A 130 1.58 -5.39 -9.61
CA ASP A 130 2.63 -6.34 -9.29
C ASP A 130 4.01 -5.68 -9.05
N LYS A 131 4.23 -4.47 -9.55
CA LYS A 131 5.47 -3.73 -9.33
C LYS A 131 5.54 -3.09 -7.93
N PHE A 132 4.38 -2.91 -7.28
CA PHE A 132 4.31 -2.35 -5.93
C PHE A 132 4.42 -3.44 -4.87
N ILE A 133 5.58 -4.04 -4.71
CA ILE A 133 5.85 -5.07 -3.68
C ILE A 133 5.94 -4.48 -2.27
N ARG A 134 5.92 -3.14 -2.14
CA ARG A 134 5.89 -2.40 -0.89
C ARG A 134 4.75 -1.40 -0.89
N ASN A 135 4.32 -1.05 0.31
CA ASN A 135 3.28 -0.03 0.49
C ASN A 135 3.83 1.39 0.37
N LYS A 136 5.16 1.56 0.50
CA LYS A 136 5.83 2.86 0.42
C LYS A 136 7.24 2.75 -0.14
N TYR A 137 7.62 3.73 -0.95
CA TYR A 137 8.97 3.93 -1.48
C TYR A 137 9.45 5.33 -1.10
N CYS A 138 10.76 5.49 -0.86
CA CYS A 138 11.32 6.75 -0.39
C CYS A 138 12.70 6.98 -1.03
N TRP A 139 12.96 8.21 -1.51
CA TRP A 139 14.26 8.69 -1.99
C TRP A 139 14.60 9.96 -1.21
N HIS A 140 15.69 9.93 -0.46
CA HIS A 140 16.17 11.08 0.31
C HIS A 140 16.90 12.07 -0.60
N ALA A 141 16.67 13.35 -0.39
CA ALA A 141 17.49 14.42 -0.95
C ALA A 141 18.81 14.51 -0.19
N GLU A 142 19.88 14.93 -0.85
CA GLU A 142 21.19 15.08 -0.21
C GLU A 142 21.19 16.18 0.87
N GLY A 143 21.83 15.86 2.00
CA GLY A 143 22.07 16.80 3.10
C GLY A 143 20.87 17.22 3.92
N ASN A 144 19.66 16.70 3.64
CA ASN A 144 18.42 17.08 4.32
C ASN A 144 17.55 15.88 4.68
N HIS A 145 16.64 16.06 5.65
CA HIS A 145 15.61 15.10 5.98
C HIS A 145 14.46 15.07 4.95
N GLU A 146 14.57 15.88 3.90
CA GLU A 146 13.59 15.98 2.83
C GLU A 146 13.63 14.76 1.91
N LYS A 147 12.48 14.37 1.39
CA LYS A 147 12.35 13.13 0.64
C LYS A 147 11.20 13.15 -0.36
N LEU A 148 11.39 12.43 -1.44
CA LEU A 148 10.35 12.01 -2.34
C LEU A 148 9.78 10.68 -1.82
N GLU A 149 8.47 10.61 -1.62
CA GLU A 149 7.81 9.37 -1.23
C GLU A 149 6.74 8.97 -2.26
N VAL A 150 6.65 7.68 -2.53
CA VAL A 150 5.53 7.09 -3.28
C VAL A 150 4.76 6.21 -2.31
N LEU A 151 3.50 6.56 -2.10
CA LEU A 151 2.62 5.89 -1.16
C LEU A 151 1.58 5.06 -1.93
N TRP A 152 1.52 3.78 -1.64
CA TRP A 152 0.61 2.82 -2.21
C TRP A 152 -0.38 2.32 -1.16
N LYS A 153 -0.63 1.03 -1.06
CA LYS A 153 -1.55 0.42 -0.09
C LYS A 153 -1.26 0.84 1.35
N ARG A 154 -2.30 0.90 2.19
CA ARG A 154 -2.20 1.20 3.64
C ARG A 154 -1.67 2.60 3.97
N HIS A 155 -1.58 3.46 3.01
CA HIS A 155 -1.26 4.88 3.18
C HIS A 155 -2.42 5.74 2.67
N GLN A 156 -2.48 6.95 3.15
CA GLN A 156 -3.44 7.95 2.70
C GLN A 156 -2.72 9.26 2.36
N GLY A 157 -3.27 10.01 1.42
CA GLY A 157 -2.94 11.40 1.19
C GLY A 157 -4.09 12.28 1.66
N VAL A 158 -3.79 13.37 2.37
CA VAL A 158 -4.82 14.33 2.75
C VAL A 158 -5.31 15.05 1.51
N LEU A 159 -6.64 15.07 1.30
CA LEU A 159 -7.30 15.81 0.23
C LEU A 159 -7.63 17.24 0.64
N MET A 160 -8.19 17.42 1.83
CA MET A 160 -8.74 18.69 2.29
C MET A 160 -8.87 18.72 3.81
N GLY A 161 -9.08 19.91 4.37
CA GLY A 161 -9.32 20.13 5.78
C GLY A 161 -8.13 20.72 6.53
N ALA A 162 -8.16 20.65 7.85
CA ALA A 162 -7.20 21.28 8.75
C ALA A 162 -5.80 20.67 8.65
N HIS A 163 -4.78 21.54 8.83
CA HIS A 163 -3.40 21.15 9.03
C HIS A 163 -2.92 21.68 10.39
N PRO A 164 -2.20 20.90 11.22
CA PRO A 164 -1.89 21.30 12.60
C PRO A 164 -1.04 22.57 12.73
N ASN A 165 -0.30 22.96 11.70
CA ASN A 165 0.67 24.05 11.77
C ASN A 165 0.52 25.09 10.64
N THR A 166 -0.56 25.07 9.87
CA THR A 166 -0.84 26.02 8.78
C THR A 166 -2.34 26.31 8.69
N ASP A 167 -2.76 27.17 7.77
CA ASP A 167 -4.18 27.48 7.54
C ASP A 167 -4.99 26.30 6.98
N GLY A 168 -4.33 25.19 6.66
CA GLY A 168 -4.95 23.96 6.18
C GLY A 168 -4.48 23.53 4.80
N TYR A 169 -5.09 22.44 4.32
CA TYR A 169 -4.82 21.91 2.98
C TYR A 169 -5.64 22.64 1.94
N TYR A 170 -5.07 22.83 0.75
CA TYR A 170 -5.70 23.45 -0.40
C TYR A 170 -5.15 22.85 -1.71
N THR A 171 -5.90 23.00 -2.80
CA THR A 171 -5.43 22.63 -4.14
C THR A 171 -4.57 23.73 -4.74
N LYS A 172 -3.54 23.37 -5.48
CA LYS A 172 -2.72 24.31 -6.22
C LYS A 172 -3.55 24.97 -7.32
N GLU A 173 -3.46 26.30 -7.44
CA GLU A 173 -4.16 27.07 -8.47
C GLU A 173 -3.77 26.62 -9.89
N ASN A 174 -4.72 26.68 -10.81
CA ASN A 174 -4.61 26.34 -12.25
C ASN A 174 -4.54 24.84 -12.63
N GLU A 175 -4.75 23.92 -11.69
CA GLU A 175 -4.86 22.50 -12.00
C GLU A 175 -6.35 22.12 -12.02
N ASP A 176 -6.96 22.07 -13.23
CA ASP A 176 -8.36 21.68 -13.41
C ASP A 176 -8.52 20.16 -13.42
N PHE A 177 -8.61 19.56 -12.22
CA PHE A 177 -8.73 18.11 -12.01
C PHE A 177 -10.07 17.72 -11.37
N THR A 178 -11.14 18.07 -12.03
CA THR A 178 -12.50 17.77 -11.57
C THR A 178 -12.93 16.33 -11.81
N PHE A 179 -12.22 15.56 -12.64
CA PHE A 179 -12.63 14.22 -13.04
C PHE A 179 -11.51 13.21 -12.92
N ILE A 180 -11.86 11.99 -12.52
CA ILE A 180 -10.93 10.84 -12.44
C ILE A 180 -10.21 10.58 -13.76
N ASP A 181 -10.87 10.86 -14.90
CA ASP A 181 -10.29 10.69 -16.23
C ASP A 181 -9.10 11.62 -16.51
N LYS A 182 -9.04 12.75 -15.80
CA LYS A 182 -7.95 13.72 -15.90
C LYS A 182 -6.76 13.40 -14.97
N ILE A 183 -6.91 12.47 -14.02
CA ILE A 183 -5.78 12.01 -13.22
C ILE A 183 -4.93 11.09 -14.10
N PRO A 184 -3.68 11.47 -14.42
CA PRO A 184 -2.82 10.67 -15.28
C PRO A 184 -2.29 9.43 -14.58
N ASP A 185 -1.76 8.51 -15.38
CA ASP A 185 -1.04 7.36 -14.88
C ASP A 185 0.28 7.79 -14.23
N LEU A 186 0.76 6.99 -13.27
CA LEU A 186 2.05 7.19 -12.62
C LEU A 186 3.15 7.32 -13.68
N PRO A 187 4.03 8.36 -13.61
CA PRO A 187 5.11 8.54 -14.55
C PRO A 187 6.00 7.30 -14.69
N SER A 188 6.36 6.95 -15.92
CA SER A 188 7.11 5.73 -16.22
C SER A 188 8.50 5.68 -15.58
N TRP A 189 9.19 6.82 -15.47
CA TRP A 189 10.48 6.91 -14.77
C TRP A 189 10.35 6.51 -13.29
N LEU A 190 9.27 6.95 -12.63
CA LEU A 190 9.03 6.66 -11.21
C LEU A 190 8.71 5.18 -11.00
N LEU A 191 7.97 4.57 -11.94
CA LEU A 191 7.76 3.13 -11.95
C LEU A 191 9.09 2.38 -12.13
N THR A 192 9.99 2.87 -13.00
CA THR A 192 11.34 2.31 -13.17
C THR A 192 12.14 2.37 -11.88
N GLU A 193 12.11 3.52 -11.18
CA GLU A 193 12.79 3.70 -9.90
C GLU A 193 12.21 2.77 -8.79
N ILE A 194 10.90 2.54 -8.77
CA ILE A 194 10.25 1.56 -7.89
C ILE A 194 10.83 0.16 -8.15
N VAL A 195 10.91 -0.25 -9.41
CA VAL A 195 11.47 -1.56 -9.80
C VAL A 195 12.95 -1.68 -9.42
N ILE A 196 13.75 -0.62 -9.61
CA ILE A 196 15.16 -0.57 -9.19
C ILE A 196 15.29 -0.75 -7.68
N LYS A 197 14.46 -0.05 -6.89
CA LYS A 197 14.44 -0.21 -5.42
C LYS A 197 14.04 -1.60 -4.97
N ASN A 198 13.13 -2.24 -5.67
CA ASN A 198 12.74 -3.61 -5.40
C ASN A 198 13.94 -4.57 -5.54
N LYS A 199 14.79 -4.34 -6.56
CA LYS A 199 16.00 -5.15 -6.81
C LYS A 199 17.10 -4.89 -5.78
N LYS A 200 17.36 -3.62 -5.40
CA LYS A 200 18.50 -3.24 -4.51
C LYS A 200 18.41 -3.79 -3.08
N GLN A 201 17.26 -4.21 -2.59
CA GLN A 201 17.12 -4.75 -1.23
C GLN A 201 16.97 -6.27 -1.16
N GLY A 202 17.14 -6.96 -2.30
CA GLY A 202 17.13 -8.42 -2.40
C GLY A 202 18.50 -9.09 -2.30
N THR A 203 19.57 -8.39 -1.89
CA THR A 203 20.89 -9.03 -1.73
C THR A 203 21.16 -9.36 -0.26
N PRO A 204 21.16 -10.65 0.12
CA PRO A 204 22.00 -11.13 1.22
C PRO A 204 23.47 -10.89 0.84
N LYS A 205 24.34 -10.65 1.83
CA LYS A 205 25.80 -10.46 1.67
C LYS A 205 26.40 -11.49 0.73
N GLU A 206 27.31 -10.99 -0.10
CA GLU A 206 28.16 -11.65 -1.06
C GLU A 206 28.34 -13.17 -0.94
N GLU A 207 27.88 -13.88 -1.98
CA GLU A 207 28.62 -14.98 -2.57
C GLU A 207 28.34 -15.02 -4.09
N THR A 208 29.43 -14.79 -4.83
CA THR A 208 29.70 -15.14 -6.26
C THR A 208 28.66 -14.80 -7.33
N THR A 209 29.11 -13.94 -8.21
CA THR A 209 28.71 -13.63 -9.60
C THR A 209 27.88 -14.72 -10.28
N ARG A 210 26.56 -14.52 -10.44
CA ARG A 210 25.77 -15.10 -11.51
C ARG A 210 24.89 -14.02 -12.15
N VAL A 211 25.06 -13.86 -13.44
CA VAL A 211 24.27 -12.99 -14.31
C VAL A 211 22.86 -13.60 -14.38
N PHE A 212 21.82 -12.87 -13.88
CA PHE A 212 20.43 -13.32 -13.94
C PHE A 212 19.69 -12.59 -15.06
N GLY A 213 19.09 -13.35 -15.98
CA GLY A 213 18.26 -12.87 -17.07
C GLY A 213 16.85 -12.41 -16.60
N PRO A 214 16.00 -11.92 -17.52
CA PRO A 214 14.69 -11.32 -17.25
C PRO A 214 13.65 -12.19 -16.53
N ASN A 215 13.88 -13.48 -16.42
CA ASN A 215 12.98 -14.44 -15.74
C ASN A 215 13.03 -14.39 -14.20
N PHE A 216 13.96 -13.62 -13.58
CA PHE A 216 14.09 -13.59 -12.11
C PHE A 216 12.91 -12.90 -11.41
N ALA A 217 12.31 -11.89 -12.02
CA ALA A 217 11.17 -11.17 -11.44
C ALA A 217 9.90 -12.04 -11.42
N ILE A 218 9.66 -12.82 -12.46
CA ILE A 218 8.53 -13.76 -12.55
C ILE A 218 8.66 -14.86 -11.49
N ASN A 219 9.86 -15.41 -11.33
CA ASN A 219 10.14 -16.48 -10.35
C ASN A 219 9.99 -16.01 -8.89
N SER A 220 10.28 -14.73 -8.57
CA SER A 220 10.08 -14.20 -7.20
C SER A 220 8.60 -13.98 -6.86
N PHE A 221 7.75 -13.65 -7.83
CA PHE A 221 6.29 -13.52 -7.64
C PHE A 221 5.63 -14.87 -7.44
N ILE A 222 5.91 -15.81 -8.33
CA ILE A 222 5.47 -17.21 -8.18
C ILE A 222 5.92 -17.76 -6.82
N SER A 223 7.09 -17.32 -6.31
CA SER A 223 7.59 -17.75 -5.00
C SER A 223 6.82 -17.15 -3.81
N ILE A 224 6.34 -15.90 -3.88
CA ILE A 224 5.56 -15.27 -2.78
C ILE A 224 4.13 -15.80 -2.75
N GLU A 225 3.43 -15.79 -3.88
CA GLU A 225 2.09 -16.38 -3.98
C GLU A 225 2.10 -17.86 -3.57
N ARG A 226 3.11 -18.59 -4.02
CA ARG A 226 3.34 -19.97 -3.62
C ARG A 226 3.59 -20.10 -2.12
N THR A 227 4.45 -19.24 -1.53
CA THR A 227 4.70 -19.26 -0.08
C THR A 227 3.43 -18.94 0.71
N MET A 228 2.58 -18.03 0.23
CA MET A 228 1.30 -17.71 0.85
C MET A 228 0.35 -18.91 0.79
N GLN A 229 0.24 -19.57 -0.36
CA GLN A 229 -0.59 -20.76 -0.55
C GLN A 229 -0.08 -21.91 0.33
N GLU A 230 1.22 -22.22 0.28
CA GLU A 230 1.86 -23.24 1.12
C GLU A 230 1.68 -22.95 2.62
N ALA A 231 1.72 -21.66 3.01
CA ALA A 231 1.50 -21.24 4.40
C ALA A 231 0.06 -21.51 4.86
N VAL A 232 -0.93 -21.22 4.01
CA VAL A 232 -2.33 -21.52 4.30
C VAL A 232 -2.57 -23.04 4.35
N GLU A 233 -2.06 -23.80 3.38
CA GLU A 233 -2.16 -25.26 3.34
C GLU A 233 -1.51 -25.90 4.57
N ALA A 234 -0.30 -25.45 4.95
CA ALA A 234 0.41 -25.93 6.13
C ALA A 234 -0.38 -25.65 7.42
N MET A 235 -0.99 -24.48 7.54
CA MET A 235 -1.83 -24.12 8.69
C MET A 235 -3.07 -25.02 8.78
N TRP A 236 -3.76 -25.23 7.67
CA TRP A 236 -4.96 -26.09 7.64
C TRP A 236 -4.67 -27.58 7.79
N ALA A 237 -3.42 -28.01 7.57
CA ALA A 237 -2.99 -29.37 7.83
C ALA A 237 -2.76 -29.69 9.32
N LEU A 238 -2.74 -28.66 10.17
CA LEU A 238 -2.59 -28.84 11.61
C LEU A 238 -3.87 -29.39 12.25
N PRO A 239 -3.77 -30.25 13.26
CA PRO A 239 -4.92 -30.68 14.04
C PRO A 239 -5.70 -29.51 14.64
N PRO A 240 -7.04 -29.54 14.69
CA PRO A 240 -7.85 -28.45 15.27
C PRO A 240 -7.45 -28.06 16.70
N GLU A 241 -6.98 -29.03 17.49
CA GLU A 241 -6.53 -28.84 18.87
C GLU A 241 -5.30 -27.89 18.96
N THR A 242 -4.54 -27.74 17.87
CA THR A 242 -3.43 -26.79 17.79
C THR A 242 -3.89 -25.35 17.99
N ALA A 243 -5.13 -25.04 17.61
CA ALA A 243 -5.73 -23.70 17.82
C ALA A 243 -6.09 -23.43 19.30
N ASP A 244 -6.21 -24.46 20.13
CA ASP A 244 -6.45 -24.35 21.57
C ASP A 244 -5.16 -24.06 22.38
N ASP A 245 -3.99 -24.35 21.80
CA ASP A 245 -2.70 -24.04 22.40
C ASP A 245 -2.29 -22.61 22.06
N TYR A 246 -2.16 -21.77 23.09
CA TYR A 246 -1.87 -20.35 22.92
C TYR A 246 -0.50 -20.08 22.26
N ASP A 247 0.52 -20.85 22.61
CA ASP A 247 1.88 -20.65 22.08
C ASP A 247 1.96 -21.07 20.61
N HIS A 248 1.29 -22.14 20.22
CA HIS A 248 1.14 -22.56 18.84
C HIS A 248 0.31 -21.55 18.04
N TRP A 249 -0.84 -21.12 18.58
CA TRP A 249 -1.72 -20.14 17.94
C TRP A 249 -0.99 -18.84 17.63
N ILE A 250 -0.24 -18.27 18.59
CA ILE A 250 0.60 -17.06 18.41
C ILE A 250 1.72 -17.32 17.39
N THR A 251 2.39 -18.48 17.47
CA THR A 251 3.47 -18.86 16.54
C THR A 251 2.97 -18.90 15.09
N ILE A 252 1.79 -19.49 14.86
CA ILE A 252 1.17 -19.57 13.55
C ILE A 252 0.82 -18.16 13.04
N GLY A 253 0.18 -17.33 13.88
CA GLY A 253 -0.13 -15.95 13.54
C GLY A 253 1.10 -15.12 13.16
N GLN A 254 2.18 -15.20 13.96
CA GLN A 254 3.44 -14.52 13.65
C GLN A 254 4.10 -15.03 12.38
N SER A 255 4.05 -16.34 12.13
CA SER A 255 4.60 -16.96 10.92
C SER A 255 3.88 -16.47 9.67
N LEU A 256 2.55 -16.43 9.69
CA LEU A 256 1.73 -15.90 8.59
C LEU A 256 1.96 -14.40 8.39
N HIS A 257 1.98 -13.62 9.48
CA HIS A 257 2.26 -12.18 9.43
C HIS A 257 3.64 -11.87 8.83
N SER A 258 4.63 -12.77 8.99
CA SER A 258 5.95 -12.60 8.38
C SER A 258 5.94 -12.78 6.86
N VAL A 259 4.94 -13.46 6.30
CA VAL A 259 4.77 -13.69 4.86
C VAL A 259 4.00 -12.53 4.23
N ASP A 260 2.75 -12.36 4.61
CA ASP A 260 1.90 -11.30 4.09
C ASP A 260 0.77 -10.93 5.07
N ASP A 261 0.46 -9.64 5.13
CA ASP A 261 -0.57 -9.13 6.03
C ASP A 261 -2.00 -9.54 5.62
N THR A 262 -2.23 -9.96 4.37
CA THR A 262 -3.53 -10.45 3.90
C THR A 262 -3.89 -11.82 4.48
N LEU A 263 -2.93 -12.53 5.08
CA LEU A 263 -3.15 -13.83 5.72
C LEU A 263 -3.84 -13.74 7.08
N LEU A 264 -4.14 -12.54 7.57
CA LEU A 264 -4.93 -12.35 8.80
C LEU A 264 -6.29 -13.04 8.71
N ASP A 265 -7.01 -12.85 7.59
CA ASP A 265 -8.36 -13.44 7.43
C ASP A 265 -8.31 -14.97 7.46
N SER A 266 -7.27 -15.55 6.86
CA SER A 266 -7.05 -17.01 6.90
C SER A 266 -6.74 -17.50 8.30
N TRP A 267 -5.95 -16.75 9.08
CA TRP A 267 -5.65 -17.09 10.47
C TRP A 267 -6.88 -16.94 11.38
N ASP A 268 -7.68 -15.91 11.18
CA ASP A 268 -8.91 -15.72 11.95
C ASP A 268 -9.91 -16.85 11.69
N GLU A 269 -10.11 -17.22 10.42
CA GLU A 269 -11.00 -18.33 10.05
C GLU A 269 -10.51 -19.67 10.61
N TRP A 270 -9.22 -19.97 10.51
CA TRP A 270 -8.62 -21.16 11.10
C TRP A 270 -8.76 -21.18 12.63
N SER A 271 -8.65 -20.03 13.28
CA SER A 271 -8.76 -19.90 14.74
C SER A 271 -10.16 -20.23 15.27
N LYS A 272 -11.20 -20.16 14.43
CA LYS A 272 -12.59 -20.52 14.80
C LYS A 272 -12.78 -21.98 15.16
N GLN A 273 -11.83 -22.84 14.84
CA GLN A 273 -11.82 -24.24 15.27
C GLN A 273 -11.60 -24.37 16.79
N SER A 274 -11.00 -23.38 17.43
CA SER A 274 -10.76 -23.37 18.88
C SER A 274 -12.04 -23.06 19.66
N SER A 275 -12.28 -23.84 20.71
CA SER A 275 -13.33 -23.54 21.70
C SER A 275 -13.08 -22.23 22.47
N LYS A 276 -11.85 -21.71 22.43
CA LYS A 276 -11.41 -20.46 23.06
C LYS A 276 -11.48 -19.24 22.13
N TYR A 277 -11.91 -19.45 20.86
CA TYR A 277 -12.00 -18.36 19.89
C TYR A 277 -12.83 -17.18 20.42
N LYS A 278 -12.33 -15.96 20.17
CA LYS A 278 -13.04 -14.71 20.47
C LYS A 278 -12.94 -13.80 19.27
N ASP A 279 -14.08 -13.36 18.78
CA ASP A 279 -14.17 -12.43 17.66
C ASP A 279 -13.29 -11.18 17.88
N GLY A 280 -12.53 -10.82 16.83
CA GLY A 280 -11.61 -9.69 16.83
C GLY A 280 -10.30 -9.89 17.62
N GLU A 281 -10.06 -11.04 18.27
CA GLU A 281 -8.81 -11.27 19.00
C GLU A 281 -7.63 -11.47 18.04
N CYS A 282 -7.81 -12.22 16.95
CA CYS A 282 -6.80 -12.37 15.92
C CYS A 282 -6.36 -11.01 15.37
N HIS A 283 -7.31 -10.14 15.07
CA HIS A 283 -7.01 -8.80 14.58
C HIS A 283 -6.17 -7.97 15.58
N ARG A 284 -6.54 -7.99 16.86
CA ARG A 284 -5.79 -7.27 17.91
C ARG A 284 -4.37 -7.81 18.06
N ARG A 285 -4.19 -9.13 18.01
CA ARG A 285 -2.87 -9.77 18.11
C ARG A 285 -2.02 -9.48 16.89
N TRP A 286 -2.60 -9.56 15.71
CA TRP A 286 -1.93 -9.28 14.44
C TRP A 286 -1.28 -7.88 14.42
N LEU A 287 -2.01 -6.87 14.91
CA LEU A 287 -1.50 -5.50 15.02
C LEU A 287 -0.32 -5.36 16.02
N SER A 288 -0.19 -6.28 16.97
CA SER A 288 0.89 -6.30 17.94
C SER A 288 2.15 -7.03 17.46
N PHE A 289 2.08 -7.76 16.34
CA PHE A 289 3.22 -8.50 15.82
C PHE A 289 4.25 -7.56 15.19
N SER A 290 5.54 -7.88 15.36
CA SER A 290 6.64 -7.15 14.76
C SER A 290 7.31 -8.01 13.71
N LYS A 291 7.61 -7.42 12.54
CA LYS A 291 8.41 -8.09 11.50
C LYS A 291 9.90 -8.21 11.88
N ALA A 292 10.36 -7.44 12.86
CA ALA A 292 11.72 -7.48 13.38
C ALA A 292 11.77 -8.32 14.67
N GLY A 293 12.19 -9.58 14.56
CA GLY A 293 12.43 -10.46 15.72
C GLY A 293 11.29 -11.43 16.07
N GLY A 294 10.27 -11.57 15.23
CA GLY A 294 9.21 -12.59 15.36
C GLY A 294 9.61 -13.95 14.78
N ARG A 295 8.75 -14.96 15.00
CA ARG A 295 8.88 -16.27 14.36
C ARG A 295 8.51 -16.15 12.87
N GLY A 296 9.40 -16.62 11.98
CA GLY A 296 9.16 -16.62 10.52
C GLY A 296 8.40 -17.85 10.06
N ILE A 297 8.04 -17.88 8.77
CA ILE A 297 7.24 -18.94 8.14
C ILE A 297 7.82 -20.35 8.34
N GLY A 298 9.14 -20.47 8.52
CA GLY A 298 9.79 -21.74 8.82
C GLY A 298 9.27 -22.42 10.08
N SER A 299 8.79 -21.66 11.08
CA SER A 299 8.21 -22.20 12.30
C SER A 299 6.88 -22.90 12.03
N LEU A 300 6.02 -22.32 11.18
CA LEU A 300 4.77 -22.97 10.75
C LEU A 300 5.04 -24.22 9.94
N PHE A 301 5.95 -24.15 8.97
CA PHE A 301 6.30 -25.31 8.14
C PHE A 301 6.92 -26.47 8.95
N HIS A 302 7.70 -26.16 9.99
CA HIS A 302 8.23 -27.18 10.89
C HIS A 302 7.10 -27.86 11.65
N LEU A 303 6.22 -27.09 12.28
CA LEU A 303 5.07 -27.61 13.02
C LEU A 303 4.14 -28.46 12.12
N ALA A 304 3.87 -27.98 10.91
CA ALA A 304 3.03 -28.71 9.94
C ALA A 304 3.67 -30.03 9.51
N LYS A 305 5.00 -30.05 9.27
CA LYS A 305 5.73 -31.29 8.92
C LYS A 305 5.71 -32.32 10.03
N GLU A 306 5.81 -31.91 11.28
CA GLU A 306 5.68 -32.79 12.44
C GLU A 306 4.28 -33.44 12.51
N ASN A 307 3.27 -32.75 11.94
CA ASN A 307 1.89 -33.25 11.82
C ASN A 307 1.59 -33.88 10.44
N GLY A 308 2.62 -34.24 9.67
CA GLY A 308 2.49 -35.02 8.44
C GLY A 308 2.28 -34.21 7.15
N TRP A 309 2.27 -32.87 7.22
CA TRP A 309 2.18 -32.04 6.02
C TRP A 309 3.48 -32.10 5.20
N GLN A 310 3.34 -32.14 3.89
CA GLN A 310 4.47 -32.04 2.95
C GLN A 310 4.15 -30.99 1.90
N ALA A 311 5.13 -30.10 1.66
CA ALA A 311 5.03 -29.12 0.57
C ALA A 311 4.93 -29.86 -0.78
N ASP A 312 4.07 -29.38 -1.67
CA ASP A 312 3.91 -29.94 -2.99
C ASP A 312 5.22 -29.88 -3.79
N GLN A 313 5.76 -31.06 -4.13
CA GLN A 313 7.00 -31.24 -4.88
C GLN A 313 6.80 -31.12 -6.41
N SER A 314 5.57 -31.06 -6.90
CA SER A 314 5.23 -31.10 -8.34
C SER A 314 5.81 -29.96 -9.15
N TYR A 315 6.17 -28.84 -8.48
CA TYR A 315 6.74 -27.65 -9.12
C TYR A 315 8.26 -27.53 -9.09
N LYS A 316 8.98 -28.51 -8.57
CA LYS A 316 10.45 -28.49 -8.61
C LYS A 316 11.06 -28.71 -10.00
N GLY A 317 10.24 -28.94 -11.01
CA GLY A 317 10.63 -29.28 -12.38
C GLY A 317 10.22 -28.31 -13.49
N LEU A 318 9.58 -27.19 -13.18
CA LEU A 318 9.33 -26.14 -14.18
C LEU A 318 10.54 -25.19 -14.26
N SER A 319 11.71 -25.68 -14.70
CA SER A 319 12.61 -24.87 -15.48
C SER A 319 11.86 -24.56 -16.79
N VAL A 320 11.70 -23.29 -17.12
CA VAL A 320 11.23 -22.89 -18.44
C VAL A 320 12.14 -23.56 -19.46
N ASP A 321 11.55 -24.48 -20.25
CA ASP A 321 12.23 -25.19 -21.30
C ASP A 321 12.78 -24.16 -22.28
N ASP A 322 14.08 -24.20 -22.59
CA ASP A 322 14.81 -23.31 -23.50
C ASP A 322 14.33 -23.41 -24.96
N THR A 323 13.24 -24.12 -25.24
CA THR A 323 12.71 -24.40 -26.59
C THR A 323 11.74 -23.36 -27.15
N LEU A 324 11.47 -22.24 -26.46
CA LEU A 324 10.59 -21.17 -26.96
C LEU A 324 11.32 -19.90 -27.39
N LEU A 325 12.60 -19.97 -27.78
CA LEU A 325 13.35 -18.86 -28.37
C LEU A 325 13.65 -19.02 -29.85
N GLU A 326 12.85 -19.79 -30.59
CA GLU A 326 12.85 -19.71 -32.06
C GLU A 326 11.42 -19.38 -32.52
N TYR A 327 11.15 -18.06 -32.68
CA TYR A 327 10.36 -17.45 -33.79
C TYR A 327 10.37 -15.94 -33.58
#